data_6922c5f6bfd797eb349364c260e0fe39
#
_entry.id   6922c5f6bfd797eb349364c260e0fe39
#
_cell.length_a   1.000
_cell.length_b   1.000
_cell.length_c   1.000
_cell.angle_alpha   90.00
_cell.angle_beta   90.00
_cell.angle_gamma   90.00
#
_symmetry.space_group_name_H-M   'P 1'
#
loop_
_entity.id
_entity.type
_entity.pdbx_description
1 polymer ?
#
loop_
_entity_poly.entity_id
_entity_poly.type
_entity_poly.pdbx_seq_one_letter_code
_entity_poly.pdbx_strand_id
1 'polypeptide(L)'
;MRGFPDPKTEIRMTSLHATRGANYWSRLPITEMNLTIGAYENISSADVPWLTTQLVDAMPGLRDHRCSIGEPGGFIIRLKRGTYCAHIVEHVALELQGMIGHDVGYGRTRGGQAPGEYTLIFEHINEAVGLRAAALALEAVQSAFAGTLESVEHAVAELSALARTPQPPLTVQHVLCGITGGDHRAETRNELVARAPDTDGLIVDVSPSYLLQAGLPYSRSDIAIILNSTLADVPERFQLPRRSRRLLSVVADAVPEHGVVIVPAKEWEIQDMVRDAGCRVSIFATDDNVTTKDKKVARACATVDGRRIMIEQFDSVVEGGWLHDKAPIDAQVAATLAAFTLAEIYSKPDPKDSELDGVAVSSPGPQRAGVAD
;
A
#
# COMPACT_ATOMS: atom_id res chain seq x y z
N MET A 1 17.47 16.40 42.57
CA MET A 1 17.26 16.12 41.13
C MET A 1 15.87 16.57 40.75
N ARG A 2 15.69 17.40 39.75
CA ARG A 2 14.34 17.64 39.19
C ARG A 2 13.91 16.31 38.57
N GLY A 3 12.81 15.73 39.05
CA GLY A 3 12.26 14.51 38.47
C GLY A 3 11.82 14.77 37.02
N PHE A 4 11.82 13.73 36.17
CA PHE A 4 11.24 13.82 34.85
C PHE A 4 9.73 14.12 34.95
N PRO A 5 9.15 14.85 33.98
CA PRO A 5 7.71 15.03 33.88
C PRO A 5 6.99 13.67 33.80
N ASP A 6 5.74 13.61 34.26
CA ASP A 6 4.96 12.38 34.16
C ASP A 6 4.68 12.04 32.68
N PRO A 7 5.24 10.92 32.14
CA PRO A 7 5.08 10.57 30.74
C PRO A 7 3.61 10.35 30.33
N LYS A 8 2.74 9.91 31.26
CA LYS A 8 1.32 9.67 30.98
C LYS A 8 0.53 10.95 30.73
N THR A 9 0.97 12.06 31.33
CA THR A 9 0.34 13.37 31.12
C THR A 9 0.90 14.12 29.91
N GLU A 10 2.17 13.91 29.60
CA GLU A 10 2.87 14.61 28.54
C GLU A 10 2.75 13.93 27.17
N ILE A 11 2.95 12.61 27.13
CA ILE A 11 2.95 11.84 25.88
C ILE A 11 1.53 11.31 25.67
N ARG A 12 0.79 11.92 24.74
CA ARG A 12 -0.63 11.60 24.53
C ARG A 12 -0.91 11.29 23.06
N MET A 13 -1.72 10.26 22.84
CA MET A 13 -2.31 9.97 21.53
C MET A 13 -3.45 10.95 21.27
N THR A 14 -3.43 11.58 20.11
CA THR A 14 -4.45 12.52 19.64
C THR A 14 -5.38 11.91 18.61
N SER A 15 -4.86 10.98 17.80
CA SER A 15 -5.68 10.18 16.88
C SER A 15 -5.01 8.85 16.57
N LEU A 16 -5.84 7.90 16.18
CA LEU A 16 -5.42 6.56 15.78
C LEU A 16 -6.36 6.04 14.70
N HIS A 17 -5.81 5.59 13.56
CA HIS A 17 -6.59 4.93 12.51
C HIS A 17 -5.75 3.89 11.78
N ALA A 18 -6.41 3.02 11.01
CA ALA A 18 -5.76 2.00 10.21
C ALA A 18 -6.26 2.03 8.77
N THR A 19 -5.39 1.70 7.83
CA THR A 19 -5.77 1.40 6.44
C THR A 19 -5.95 -0.11 6.29
N ARG A 20 -6.74 -0.55 5.30
CA ARG A 20 -7.02 -1.96 5.08
C ARG A 20 -6.29 -2.58 3.88
N GLY A 21 -5.71 -1.77 3.02
CA GLY A 21 -5.01 -2.22 1.82
C GLY A 21 -3.73 -1.46 1.58
N ALA A 22 -3.14 -1.68 0.41
CA ALA A 22 -2.01 -0.88 -0.04
C ALA A 22 -2.35 0.61 0.01
N ASN A 23 -1.38 1.43 0.39
CA ASN A 23 -1.61 2.84 0.70
C ASN A 23 -0.39 3.68 0.32
N TYR A 24 -0.45 4.97 0.58
CA TYR A 24 0.64 5.90 0.28
C TYR A 24 2.00 5.46 0.88
N TRP A 25 2.00 4.78 2.01
CA TRP A 25 3.20 4.46 2.77
C TRP A 25 3.79 3.09 2.44
N SER A 26 2.92 2.08 2.30
CA SER A 26 3.30 0.68 2.12
C SER A 26 2.33 -0.07 1.22
N ARG A 27 2.78 -1.22 0.71
CA ARG A 27 1.92 -2.24 0.08
C ARG A 27 1.10 -3.03 1.09
N LEU A 28 1.54 -3.07 2.36
CA LEU A 28 0.77 -3.64 3.46
C LEU A 28 -0.11 -2.57 4.11
N PRO A 29 -1.20 -2.97 4.78
CA PRO A 29 -1.97 -2.08 5.63
C PRO A 29 -1.09 -1.41 6.68
N ILE A 30 -1.41 -0.16 7.05
CA ILE A 30 -0.70 0.58 8.09
C ILE A 30 -1.63 1.05 9.19
N THR A 31 -1.07 1.16 10.39
CA THR A 31 -1.62 1.94 11.50
C THR A 31 -0.94 3.30 11.52
N GLU A 32 -1.73 4.37 11.56
CA GLU A 32 -1.25 5.74 11.78
C GLU A 32 -1.70 6.22 13.16
N MET A 33 -0.73 6.67 13.96
CA MET A 33 -0.95 7.25 15.28
C MET A 33 -0.39 8.67 15.30
N ASN A 34 -1.17 9.63 15.77
CA ASN A 34 -0.70 10.98 16.04
C ASN A 34 -0.51 11.17 17.54
N LEU A 35 0.65 11.73 17.92
CA LEU A 35 1.04 11.99 19.30
C LEU A 35 1.34 13.48 19.52
N THR A 36 1.05 13.93 20.74
CA THR A 36 1.71 15.10 21.34
C THR A 36 2.60 14.62 22.48
N ILE A 37 3.80 15.18 22.58
CA ILE A 37 4.83 14.68 23.52
C ILE A 37 5.22 15.69 24.60
N GLY A 38 4.60 16.87 24.63
CA GLY A 38 4.78 17.88 25.67
C GLY A 38 6.24 18.14 26.02
N ALA A 39 6.57 18.11 27.29
CA ALA A 39 7.92 18.32 27.77
C ALA A 39 8.96 17.32 27.25
N TYR A 40 8.52 16.14 26.75
CA TYR A 40 9.40 15.11 26.18
C TYR A 40 9.96 15.48 24.79
N GLU A 41 9.57 16.62 24.23
CA GLU A 41 10.23 17.15 23.05
C GLU A 41 11.73 17.46 23.29
N ASN A 42 12.09 17.77 24.53
CA ASN A 42 13.46 18.09 24.95
C ASN A 42 14.14 16.98 25.75
N ILE A 43 13.52 15.82 25.87
CA ILE A 43 14.05 14.66 26.62
C ILE A 43 14.29 13.51 25.63
N SER A 44 15.56 13.22 25.41
CA SER A 44 15.95 12.09 24.57
C SER A 44 16.10 10.80 25.38
N SER A 45 16.14 9.67 24.71
CA SER A 45 16.41 8.38 25.34
C SER A 45 17.79 8.32 26.06
N ALA A 46 18.76 9.11 25.60
CA ALA A 46 20.08 9.20 26.23
C ALA A 46 20.07 9.93 27.58
N ASP A 47 19.05 10.77 27.81
CA ASP A 47 18.90 11.52 29.08
C ASP A 47 18.29 10.64 30.20
N VAL A 48 17.78 9.44 29.86
CA VAL A 48 17.05 8.53 30.76
C VAL A 48 17.84 7.22 30.93
N PRO A 49 18.69 7.09 31.96
CA PRO A 49 19.68 6.02 32.06
C PRO A 49 19.16 4.58 32.05
N TRP A 50 17.93 4.38 32.56
CA TRP A 50 17.31 3.05 32.66
C TRP A 50 16.51 2.65 31.41
N LEU A 51 16.14 3.62 30.56
CA LEU A 51 15.17 3.43 29.46
C LEU A 51 15.58 2.29 28.52
N THR A 52 16.81 2.34 28.00
CA THR A 52 17.31 1.33 27.03
C THR A 52 17.30 -0.06 27.65
N THR A 53 17.73 -0.20 28.90
CA THR A 53 17.77 -1.49 29.60
C THR A 53 16.38 -2.06 29.78
N GLN A 54 15.45 -1.27 30.34
CA GLN A 54 14.06 -1.72 30.55
C GLN A 54 13.38 -2.15 29.25
N LEU A 55 13.52 -1.36 28.16
CA LEU A 55 12.94 -1.72 26.87
C LEU A 55 13.50 -3.02 26.33
N VAL A 56 14.81 -3.20 26.39
CA VAL A 56 15.51 -4.38 25.84
C VAL A 56 15.27 -5.63 26.70
N ASP A 57 15.16 -5.48 28.00
CA ASP A 57 14.86 -6.61 28.91
C ASP A 57 13.43 -7.09 28.72
N ALA A 58 12.46 -6.17 28.56
CA ALA A 58 11.07 -6.50 28.28
C ALA A 58 10.82 -7.00 26.85
N MET A 59 11.60 -6.54 25.88
CA MET A 59 11.45 -6.80 24.44
C MET A 59 12.80 -7.06 23.79
N PRO A 60 13.37 -8.26 23.93
CA PRO A 60 14.72 -8.59 23.46
C PRO A 60 14.90 -8.46 21.93
N GLY A 61 13.85 -8.66 21.13
CA GLY A 61 13.88 -8.55 19.67
C GLY A 61 14.16 -7.13 19.16
N LEU A 62 13.99 -6.10 19.99
CA LEU A 62 14.44 -4.74 19.66
C LEU A 62 15.94 -4.67 19.29
N ARG A 63 16.75 -5.68 19.71
CA ARG A 63 18.16 -5.79 19.32
C ARG A 63 18.37 -6.07 17.84
N ASP A 64 17.37 -6.62 17.17
CA ASP A 64 17.44 -6.97 15.74
C ASP A 64 16.92 -5.85 14.83
N HIS A 65 16.25 -4.84 15.41
CA HIS A 65 15.72 -3.72 14.65
C HIS A 65 16.82 -2.88 14.01
N ARG A 66 16.71 -2.73 12.68
CA ARG A 66 17.73 -2.04 11.85
C ARG A 66 17.65 -0.53 11.93
N CYS A 67 16.44 0.03 12.07
CA CYS A 67 16.19 1.47 12.06
C CYS A 67 16.79 2.16 10.81
N SER A 68 16.98 3.47 10.87
CA SER A 68 17.63 4.27 9.81
C SER A 68 19.13 3.95 9.58
N ILE A 69 19.74 3.13 10.44
CA ILE A 69 21.14 2.71 10.31
C ILE A 69 21.26 1.57 9.28
N GLY A 70 20.20 0.77 9.09
CA GLY A 70 20.14 -0.29 8.08
C GLY A 70 20.75 -1.63 8.51
N GLU A 71 21.38 -1.73 9.67
CA GLU A 71 22.01 -2.95 10.21
C GLU A 71 21.30 -3.43 11.48
N PRO A 72 21.29 -4.75 11.79
CA PRO A 72 20.80 -5.25 13.06
C PRO A 72 21.45 -4.51 14.24
N GLY A 73 20.65 -4.16 15.25
CA GLY A 73 21.10 -3.33 16.38
C GLY A 73 21.06 -1.83 16.12
N GLY A 74 20.69 -1.40 14.93
CA GLY A 74 20.60 0.02 14.58
C GLY A 74 19.69 0.81 15.52
N PHE A 75 18.58 0.24 15.96
CA PHE A 75 17.71 0.88 16.93
C PHE A 75 18.36 1.05 18.30
N ILE A 76 19.09 0.06 18.78
CA ILE A 76 19.83 0.16 20.08
C ILE A 76 20.91 1.25 20.01
N ILE A 77 21.58 1.38 18.88
CA ILE A 77 22.53 2.47 18.66
C ILE A 77 21.83 3.83 18.73
N ARG A 78 20.64 3.94 18.14
CA ARG A 78 19.81 5.17 18.19
C ARG A 78 19.36 5.49 19.61
N LEU A 79 18.88 4.48 20.37
CA LEU A 79 18.52 4.67 21.78
C LEU A 79 19.70 5.21 22.61
N LYS A 80 20.90 4.66 22.44
CA LYS A 80 22.10 5.09 23.17
C LYS A 80 22.61 6.47 22.77
N ARG A 81 22.46 6.85 21.47
CA ARG A 81 22.87 8.15 20.96
C ARG A 81 21.86 9.26 21.27
N GLY A 82 20.63 8.89 21.57
CA GLY A 82 19.51 9.77 21.80
C GLY A 82 18.50 9.74 20.64
N THR A 83 17.26 9.41 20.98
CA THR A 83 16.09 9.52 20.12
C THR A 83 14.88 9.91 20.96
N TYR A 84 13.80 10.32 20.31
CA TYR A 84 12.61 10.84 21.00
C TYR A 84 11.53 9.79 21.12
N CYS A 85 10.62 9.97 22.09
CA CYS A 85 9.62 8.99 22.48
C CYS A 85 8.74 8.51 21.31
N ALA A 86 8.34 9.37 20.40
CA ALA A 86 7.52 8.99 19.24
C ALA A 86 8.18 7.90 18.38
N HIS A 87 9.49 8.01 18.09
CA HIS A 87 10.24 7.01 17.36
C HIS A 87 10.41 5.70 18.15
N ILE A 88 10.44 5.79 19.48
CA ILE A 88 10.49 4.60 20.33
C ILE A 88 9.16 3.86 20.29
N VAL A 89 8.02 4.57 20.36
CA VAL A 89 6.68 3.98 20.23
C VAL A 89 6.52 3.23 18.90
N GLU A 90 7.03 3.78 17.79
CA GLU A 90 7.03 3.10 16.48
C GLU A 90 7.72 1.73 16.55
N HIS A 91 8.96 1.69 17.04
CA HIS A 91 9.72 0.45 17.15
C HIS A 91 9.10 -0.56 18.12
N VAL A 92 8.55 -0.09 19.24
CA VAL A 92 7.85 -0.94 20.20
C VAL A 92 6.55 -1.52 19.63
N ALA A 93 5.82 -0.75 18.82
CA ALA A 93 4.60 -1.24 18.17
C ALA A 93 4.90 -2.33 17.12
N LEU A 94 6.01 -2.21 16.39
CA LEU A 94 6.48 -3.26 15.49
C LEU A 94 6.93 -4.50 16.26
N GLU A 95 7.71 -4.33 17.33
CA GLU A 95 8.21 -5.44 18.15
C GLU A 95 7.09 -6.24 18.80
N LEU A 96 6.09 -5.56 19.38
CA LEU A 96 4.92 -6.24 19.97
C LEU A 96 4.17 -7.12 18.95
N GLN A 97 4.08 -6.68 17.70
CA GLN A 97 3.53 -7.49 16.61
C GLN A 97 4.47 -8.65 16.24
N GLY A 98 5.77 -8.42 16.18
CA GLY A 98 6.79 -9.46 15.97
C GLY A 98 6.74 -10.57 17.03
N MET A 99 6.54 -10.20 18.31
CA MET A 99 6.43 -11.15 19.43
C MET A 99 5.24 -12.11 19.32
N ILE A 100 4.20 -11.76 18.58
CA ILE A 100 3.07 -12.66 18.27
C ILE A 100 3.19 -13.35 16.91
N GLY A 101 4.35 -13.23 16.24
CA GLY A 101 4.64 -13.90 14.96
C GLY A 101 4.16 -13.15 13.72
N HIS A 102 3.78 -11.88 13.82
CA HIS A 102 3.47 -11.06 12.65
C HIS A 102 4.76 -10.57 12.00
N ASP A 103 4.93 -10.87 10.70
CA ASP A 103 6.06 -10.37 9.91
C ASP A 103 5.76 -8.96 9.39
N VAL A 104 6.11 -7.96 10.18
CA VAL A 104 5.99 -6.54 9.88
C VAL A 104 7.33 -5.85 10.13
N GLY A 105 7.76 -4.99 9.23
CA GLY A 105 9.09 -4.40 9.33
C GLY A 105 9.17 -2.92 8.99
N TYR A 106 8.15 -2.38 8.36
CA TYR A 106 8.17 -0.98 7.98
C TYR A 106 7.48 -0.10 9.03
N GLY A 107 8.20 0.92 9.47
CA GLY A 107 7.69 1.99 10.30
C GLY A 107 8.29 3.34 9.90
N ARG A 108 7.63 4.41 10.25
CA ARG A 108 8.09 5.78 9.99
C ARG A 108 7.52 6.79 10.96
N THR A 109 8.39 7.54 11.61
CA THR A 109 8.03 8.68 12.46
C THR A 109 8.36 9.99 11.77
N ARG A 110 7.45 10.97 11.85
CA ARG A 110 7.61 12.33 11.31
C ARG A 110 7.11 13.36 12.31
N GLY A 111 7.74 14.53 12.32
CA GLY A 111 7.22 15.71 13.01
C GLY A 111 5.88 16.17 12.39
N GLY A 112 4.97 16.62 13.24
CA GLY A 112 3.69 17.21 12.87
C GLY A 112 3.83 18.64 12.35
N GLN A 113 2.74 19.41 12.42
CA GLN A 113 2.73 20.82 12.00
C GLN A 113 3.26 21.75 13.10
N ALA A 114 3.01 21.41 14.35
CA ALA A 114 3.51 22.16 15.50
C ALA A 114 4.64 21.41 16.21
N PRO A 115 5.51 22.13 16.94
CA PRO A 115 6.49 21.51 17.84
C PRO A 115 5.82 20.55 18.82
N GLY A 116 6.45 19.41 19.08
CA GLY A 116 5.91 18.38 19.98
C GLY A 116 4.80 17.53 19.39
N GLU A 117 4.39 17.75 18.14
CA GLU A 117 3.48 16.89 17.41
C GLU A 117 4.24 15.89 16.53
N TYR A 118 3.79 14.62 16.55
CA TYR A 118 4.38 13.56 15.74
C TYR A 118 3.32 12.67 15.13
N THR A 119 3.58 12.22 13.91
CA THR A 119 2.83 11.17 13.22
C THR A 119 3.73 9.94 13.11
N LEU A 120 3.26 8.82 13.64
CA LEU A 120 3.88 7.51 13.48
C LEU A 120 3.04 6.66 12.55
N ILE A 121 3.70 5.91 11.71
CA ILE A 121 3.08 4.98 10.77
C ILE A 121 3.86 3.68 10.89
N PHE A 122 3.15 2.56 10.98
CA PHE A 122 3.77 1.24 10.95
C PHE A 122 2.82 0.21 10.36
N GLU A 123 3.39 -0.81 9.73
CA GLU A 123 2.63 -1.89 9.10
C GLU A 123 1.91 -2.76 10.12
N HIS A 124 0.80 -3.35 9.68
CA HIS A 124 0.12 -4.42 10.40
C HIS A 124 -0.43 -5.47 9.43
N ILE A 125 -0.60 -6.69 9.94
CA ILE A 125 -1.26 -7.78 9.21
C ILE A 125 -2.74 -7.84 9.60
N ASN A 126 -3.05 -7.54 10.86
CA ASN A 126 -4.38 -7.55 11.44
C ASN A 126 -4.72 -6.15 11.97
N GLU A 127 -5.82 -5.54 11.49
CA GLU A 127 -6.24 -4.19 11.86
C GLU A 127 -6.41 -4.01 13.37
N ALA A 128 -7.12 -4.95 14.03
CA ALA A 128 -7.35 -4.89 15.47
C ALA A 128 -6.04 -5.01 16.25
N VAL A 129 -5.12 -5.88 15.78
CA VAL A 129 -3.79 -6.02 16.36
C VAL A 129 -2.99 -4.74 16.16
N GLY A 130 -2.96 -4.18 14.96
CA GLY A 130 -2.23 -2.94 14.66
C GLY A 130 -2.68 -1.77 15.52
N LEU A 131 -3.99 -1.55 15.61
CA LEU A 131 -4.57 -0.50 16.46
C LEU A 131 -4.25 -0.71 17.94
N ARG A 132 -4.39 -1.95 18.44
CA ARG A 132 -4.12 -2.22 19.85
C ARG A 132 -2.63 -2.20 20.16
N ALA A 133 -1.77 -2.67 19.26
CA ALA A 133 -0.32 -2.59 19.40
C ALA A 133 0.17 -1.14 19.52
N ALA A 134 -0.45 -0.20 18.79
CA ALA A 134 -0.16 1.23 18.96
C ALA A 134 -0.41 1.72 20.38
N ALA A 135 -1.57 1.42 20.95
CA ALA A 135 -1.93 1.84 22.31
C ALA A 135 -1.01 1.18 23.36
N LEU A 136 -0.78 -0.13 23.25
CA LEU A 136 0.08 -0.87 24.17
C LEU A 136 1.55 -0.42 24.08
N ALA A 137 2.02 -0.08 22.88
CA ALA A 137 3.36 0.48 22.69
C ALA A 137 3.51 1.83 23.38
N LEU A 138 2.48 2.68 23.28
CA LEU A 138 2.47 3.97 24.00
C LEU A 138 2.53 3.74 25.51
N GLU A 139 1.71 2.85 26.06
CA GLU A 139 1.70 2.49 27.49
C GLU A 139 3.05 1.95 27.97
N ALA A 140 3.67 1.05 27.17
CA ALA A 140 4.97 0.48 27.49
C ALA A 140 6.08 1.56 27.48
N VAL A 141 6.08 2.46 26.48
CA VAL A 141 7.06 3.55 26.38
C VAL A 141 6.86 4.57 27.52
N GLN A 142 5.63 4.92 27.86
CA GLN A 142 5.36 5.77 29.04
C GLN A 142 5.89 5.13 30.32
N SER A 143 5.67 3.83 30.50
CA SER A 143 6.17 3.09 31.67
C SER A 143 7.69 3.01 31.69
N ALA A 144 8.34 2.83 30.53
CA ALA A 144 9.79 2.82 30.41
C ALA A 144 10.42 4.18 30.77
N PHE A 145 9.84 5.29 30.30
CA PHE A 145 10.26 6.64 30.69
C PHE A 145 10.07 6.90 32.19
N ALA A 146 9.00 6.38 32.78
CA ALA A 146 8.75 6.46 34.24
C ALA A 146 9.68 5.54 35.07
N GLY A 147 10.40 4.63 34.44
CA GLY A 147 11.24 3.64 35.14
C GLY A 147 10.46 2.48 35.74
N THR A 148 9.24 2.21 35.28
CA THR A 148 8.30 1.22 35.84
C THR A 148 7.93 0.10 34.86
N LEU A 149 8.58 0.01 33.69
CA LEU A 149 8.33 -1.08 32.77
C LEU A 149 9.03 -2.35 33.27
N GLU A 150 8.24 -3.36 33.66
CA GLU A 150 8.74 -4.65 34.15
C GLU A 150 8.61 -5.74 33.07
N SER A 151 7.46 -5.82 32.38
CA SER A 151 7.17 -6.85 31.39
C SER A 151 6.11 -6.35 30.39
N VAL A 152 6.08 -6.98 29.19
CA VAL A 152 5.05 -6.79 28.16
C VAL A 152 4.21 -8.07 27.95
N GLU A 153 4.31 -9.08 28.81
CA GLU A 153 3.61 -10.36 28.66
C GLU A 153 2.09 -10.20 28.55
N HIS A 154 1.50 -9.28 29.33
CA HIS A 154 0.07 -8.98 29.23
C HIS A 154 -0.28 -8.41 27.84
N ALA A 155 0.53 -7.49 27.32
CA ALA A 155 0.33 -6.92 25.99
C ALA A 155 0.42 -8.00 24.90
N VAL A 156 1.42 -8.89 24.98
CA VAL A 156 1.59 -10.01 24.05
C VAL A 156 0.41 -10.98 24.12
N ALA A 157 -0.07 -11.31 25.33
CA ALA A 157 -1.23 -12.19 25.50
C ALA A 157 -2.51 -11.58 24.90
N GLU A 158 -2.73 -10.28 25.10
CA GLU A 158 -3.86 -9.56 24.54
C GLU A 158 -3.80 -9.52 23.01
N LEU A 159 -2.65 -9.16 22.42
CA LEU A 159 -2.46 -9.15 20.98
C LEU A 159 -2.61 -10.54 20.37
N SER A 160 -2.09 -11.59 21.04
CA SER A 160 -2.26 -12.97 20.60
C SER A 160 -3.72 -13.42 20.60
N ALA A 161 -4.54 -12.92 21.52
CA ALA A 161 -5.98 -13.18 21.54
C ALA A 161 -6.68 -12.46 20.39
N LEU A 162 -6.33 -11.20 20.11
CA LEU A 162 -6.86 -10.44 18.98
C LEU A 162 -6.46 -11.05 17.64
N ALA A 163 -5.23 -11.53 17.49
CA ALA A 163 -4.75 -12.14 16.26
C ALA A 163 -5.53 -13.41 15.86
N ARG A 164 -6.15 -14.10 16.83
CA ARG A 164 -7.03 -15.26 16.58
C ARG A 164 -8.44 -14.88 16.18
N THR A 165 -8.83 -13.62 16.32
CA THR A 165 -10.16 -13.14 15.91
C THR A 165 -10.18 -12.95 14.41
N PRO A 166 -11.13 -13.57 13.67
CA PRO A 166 -11.25 -13.40 12.25
C PRO A 166 -11.43 -11.91 11.90
N GLN A 167 -10.62 -11.44 10.96
CA GLN A 167 -10.82 -10.11 10.40
C GLN A 167 -11.93 -10.15 9.35
N PRO A 168 -12.79 -9.11 9.27
CA PRO A 168 -13.62 -8.95 8.10
C PRO A 168 -12.70 -8.80 6.88
N PRO A 169 -12.90 -9.61 5.81
CA PRO A 169 -12.11 -9.47 4.59
C PRO A 169 -12.32 -8.06 4.00
N LEU A 170 -11.40 -7.62 3.16
CA LEU A 170 -11.66 -6.50 2.28
C LEU A 170 -12.96 -6.78 1.51
N THR A 171 -13.79 -5.75 1.34
CA THR A 171 -15.11 -5.87 0.70
C THR A 171 -15.02 -6.48 -0.70
N VAL A 172 -13.92 -6.20 -1.40
CA VAL A 172 -13.59 -6.77 -2.71
C VAL A 172 -12.17 -7.31 -2.68
N GLN A 173 -11.99 -8.60 -2.92
CA GLN A 173 -10.66 -9.22 -2.96
C GLN A 173 -9.96 -8.94 -4.28
N HIS A 174 -10.69 -9.03 -5.39
CA HIS A 174 -10.18 -8.90 -6.75
C HIS A 174 -11.10 -8.03 -7.59
N VAL A 175 -10.53 -7.08 -8.30
CA VAL A 175 -11.21 -6.23 -9.30
C VAL A 175 -10.53 -6.40 -10.65
N LEU A 176 -11.26 -6.19 -11.73
CA LEU A 176 -10.69 -6.17 -13.09
C LEU A 176 -9.88 -4.91 -13.33
N CYS A 177 -10.39 -3.76 -12.84
CA CYS A 177 -9.74 -2.48 -13.05
C CYS A 177 -9.91 -1.56 -11.84
N GLY A 178 -8.79 -1.05 -11.33
CA GLY A 178 -8.76 0.05 -10.38
C GLY A 178 -8.48 1.39 -11.09
N ILE A 179 -9.28 2.42 -10.83
CA ILE A 179 -9.16 3.72 -11.49
C ILE A 179 -8.88 4.81 -10.45
N THR A 180 -7.86 5.65 -10.70
CA THR A 180 -7.58 6.82 -9.87
C THR A 180 -7.19 8.05 -10.73
N GLY A 181 -7.09 9.20 -10.09
CA GLY A 181 -6.82 10.50 -10.67
C GLY A 181 -7.66 11.58 -10.00
N GLY A 182 -7.42 12.85 -10.30
CA GLY A 182 -8.19 13.96 -9.74
C GLY A 182 -9.60 14.03 -10.32
N ASP A 183 -9.69 14.00 -11.64
CA ASP A 183 -10.94 14.22 -12.39
C ASP A 183 -11.31 13.00 -13.27
N HIS A 184 -12.55 12.94 -13.70
CA HIS A 184 -13.12 12.02 -14.70
C HIS A 184 -13.06 10.51 -14.33
N ARG A 185 -12.89 10.15 -13.07
CA ARG A 185 -12.86 8.73 -12.62
C ARG A 185 -14.17 8.01 -12.86
N ALA A 186 -15.27 8.64 -12.43
CA ALA A 186 -16.59 8.07 -12.56
C ALA A 186 -17.02 7.94 -14.05
N GLU A 187 -16.70 8.94 -14.86
CA GLU A 187 -16.92 8.90 -16.32
C GLU A 187 -16.12 7.77 -16.96
N THR A 188 -14.84 7.61 -16.58
CA THR A 188 -13.98 6.53 -17.08
C THR A 188 -14.54 5.16 -16.68
N ARG A 189 -14.98 5.00 -15.43
CA ARG A 189 -15.64 3.78 -14.97
C ARG A 189 -16.88 3.48 -15.82
N ASN A 190 -17.77 4.46 -16.01
CA ASN A 190 -18.98 4.30 -16.78
C ASN A 190 -18.70 3.95 -18.26
N GLU A 191 -17.70 4.59 -18.85
CA GLU A 191 -17.25 4.30 -20.22
C GLU A 191 -16.68 2.88 -20.34
N LEU A 192 -15.92 2.41 -19.35
CA LEU A 192 -15.39 1.05 -19.35
C LEU A 192 -16.49 0.00 -19.18
N VAL A 193 -17.42 0.22 -18.24
CA VAL A 193 -18.61 -0.64 -18.06
C VAL A 193 -19.47 -0.69 -19.32
N ALA A 194 -19.65 0.43 -20.02
CA ALA A 194 -20.41 0.46 -21.27
C ALA A 194 -19.76 -0.40 -22.38
N ARG A 195 -18.44 -0.55 -22.37
CA ARG A 195 -17.70 -1.40 -23.32
C ARG A 195 -17.61 -2.87 -22.90
N ALA A 196 -17.76 -3.13 -21.60
CA ALA A 196 -17.71 -4.46 -21.01
C ALA A 196 -18.80 -4.58 -19.92
N PRO A 197 -20.08 -4.72 -20.28
CA PRO A 197 -21.21 -4.64 -19.33
C PRO A 197 -21.16 -5.68 -18.21
N ASP A 198 -20.65 -6.87 -18.47
CA ASP A 198 -20.57 -7.96 -17.49
C ASP A 198 -19.51 -7.69 -16.39
N THR A 199 -18.79 -6.57 -16.48
CA THR A 199 -17.71 -6.20 -15.54
C THR A 199 -18.15 -5.19 -14.47
N ASP A 200 -19.42 -4.71 -14.50
CA ASP A 200 -19.93 -3.80 -13.48
C ASP A 200 -19.81 -4.43 -12.07
N GLY A 201 -19.33 -3.65 -11.11
CA GLY A 201 -19.01 -4.16 -9.78
C GLY A 201 -17.57 -4.70 -9.63
N LEU A 202 -16.89 -5.00 -10.74
CA LEU A 202 -15.47 -5.36 -10.75
C LEU A 202 -14.55 -4.22 -11.23
N ILE A 203 -15.12 -3.06 -11.53
CA ILE A 203 -14.40 -1.82 -11.87
C ILE A 203 -14.62 -0.83 -10.74
N VAL A 204 -13.52 -0.43 -10.08
CA VAL A 204 -13.57 0.42 -8.88
C VAL A 204 -12.80 1.71 -9.14
N ASP A 205 -13.48 2.84 -9.02
CA ASP A 205 -12.83 4.15 -9.00
C ASP A 205 -12.58 4.61 -7.56
N VAL A 206 -11.36 5.11 -7.31
CA VAL A 206 -10.90 5.49 -5.98
C VAL A 206 -10.31 6.89 -6.02
N SER A 207 -10.85 7.80 -5.19
CA SER A 207 -10.29 9.14 -5.11
C SER A 207 -8.94 9.17 -4.41
N PRO A 208 -8.05 10.13 -4.75
CA PRO A 208 -6.78 10.29 -4.05
C PRO A 208 -6.94 10.54 -2.55
N SER A 209 -7.97 11.26 -2.12
CA SER A 209 -8.27 11.46 -0.69
C SER A 209 -8.66 10.16 0.01
N TYR A 210 -9.44 9.30 -0.65
CA TYR A 210 -9.76 7.98 -0.10
C TYR A 210 -8.52 7.09 0.02
N LEU A 211 -7.66 7.05 -1.03
CA LEU A 211 -6.39 6.30 -0.99
C LEU A 211 -5.50 6.73 0.17
N LEU A 212 -5.50 8.03 0.47
CA LEU A 212 -4.72 8.57 1.57
C LEU A 212 -5.27 8.16 2.94
N GLN A 213 -6.59 8.12 3.10
CA GLN A 213 -7.27 7.86 4.37
C GLN A 213 -7.46 6.37 4.66
N ALA A 214 -7.84 5.60 3.66
CA ALA A 214 -8.27 4.21 3.84
C ALA A 214 -7.38 3.18 3.12
N GLY A 215 -6.52 3.63 2.21
CA GLY A 215 -5.81 2.73 1.30
C GLY A 215 -6.70 2.15 0.21
N LEU A 216 -6.21 1.16 -0.53
CA LEU A 216 -6.99 0.48 -1.55
C LEU A 216 -8.10 -0.37 -0.93
N PRO A 217 -9.34 -0.31 -1.47
CA PRO A 217 -10.46 -1.11 -0.97
C PRO A 217 -10.45 -2.56 -1.49
N TYR A 218 -9.43 -2.96 -2.24
CA TYR A 218 -9.26 -4.30 -2.82
C TYR A 218 -7.81 -4.76 -2.71
N SER A 219 -7.59 -6.07 -2.77
CA SER A 219 -6.25 -6.65 -2.63
C SER A 219 -5.52 -6.79 -3.96
N ARG A 220 -6.26 -6.97 -5.08
CA ARG A 220 -5.70 -7.23 -6.40
C ARG A 220 -6.56 -6.60 -7.50
N SER A 221 -5.92 -6.13 -8.56
CA SER A 221 -6.55 -5.74 -9.82
C SER A 221 -5.79 -6.32 -11.01
N ASP A 222 -6.48 -6.67 -12.11
CA ASP A 222 -5.81 -7.16 -13.32
C ASP A 222 -5.09 -6.04 -14.05
N ILE A 223 -5.74 -4.86 -14.09
CA ILE A 223 -5.16 -3.63 -14.62
C ILE A 223 -5.49 -2.45 -13.70
N ALA A 224 -4.78 -1.34 -13.89
CA ALA A 224 -5.13 -0.08 -13.25
C ALA A 224 -5.06 1.08 -14.25
N ILE A 225 -5.82 2.16 -13.97
CA ILE A 225 -5.81 3.41 -14.73
C ILE A 225 -5.45 4.56 -13.79
N ILE A 226 -4.50 5.39 -14.19
CA ILE A 226 -4.20 6.68 -13.58
C ILE A 226 -4.52 7.76 -14.63
N LEU A 227 -5.59 8.54 -14.40
CA LEU A 227 -6.11 9.45 -15.43
C LEU A 227 -5.34 10.75 -15.56
N ASN A 228 -4.96 11.34 -14.44
CA ASN A 228 -4.26 12.62 -14.39
C ASN A 228 -3.62 12.81 -13.01
N SER A 229 -2.76 13.83 -12.90
CA SER A 229 -2.06 14.18 -11.66
C SER A 229 -2.71 15.32 -10.87
N THR A 230 -3.93 15.72 -11.21
CA THR A 230 -4.67 16.77 -10.49
C THR A 230 -5.12 16.24 -9.13
N LEU A 231 -4.78 16.93 -8.04
CA LEU A 231 -5.08 16.53 -6.67
C LEU A 231 -5.68 17.72 -5.89
N ALA A 232 -6.93 18.07 -6.17
CA ALA A 232 -7.61 19.15 -5.45
C ALA A 232 -8.19 18.70 -4.09
N ASP A 233 -8.44 17.40 -3.92
CA ASP A 233 -9.15 16.80 -2.79
C ASP A 233 -8.24 16.28 -1.66
N VAL A 234 -6.92 16.54 -1.73
CA VAL A 234 -5.95 16.12 -0.71
C VAL A 234 -5.26 17.31 -0.06
N PRO A 235 -4.73 17.17 1.18
CA PRO A 235 -3.97 18.22 1.85
C PRO A 235 -2.78 18.68 1.00
N GLU A 236 -2.46 20.00 1.03
CA GLU A 236 -1.40 20.63 0.22
C GLU A 236 -0.06 19.88 0.28
N ARG A 237 0.31 19.34 1.45
CA ARG A 237 1.54 18.56 1.61
C ARG A 237 1.63 17.35 0.68
N PHE A 238 0.51 16.79 0.20
CA PHE A 238 0.46 15.67 -0.74
C PHE A 238 0.30 16.11 -2.19
N GLN A 239 0.04 17.39 -2.45
CA GLN A 239 -0.03 17.97 -3.79
C GLN A 239 1.36 18.23 -4.39
N LEU A 240 2.44 18.16 -3.58
CA LEU A 240 3.81 18.25 -4.08
C LEU A 240 4.09 17.15 -5.11
N PRO A 241 4.73 17.43 -6.26
CA PRO A 241 4.85 16.53 -7.41
C PRO A 241 5.24 15.09 -7.07
N ARG A 242 6.30 14.88 -6.29
CA ARG A 242 6.73 13.53 -5.90
C ARG A 242 5.71 12.80 -5.03
N ARG A 243 5.01 13.52 -4.17
CA ARG A 243 4.03 12.93 -3.24
C ARG A 243 2.72 12.61 -3.95
N SER A 244 2.25 13.50 -4.82
CA SER A 244 1.05 13.29 -5.62
C SER A 244 1.21 12.05 -6.52
N ARG A 245 2.35 11.94 -7.21
CA ARG A 245 2.63 10.77 -8.05
C ARG A 245 2.68 9.47 -7.25
N ARG A 246 3.34 9.47 -6.07
CA ARG A 246 3.34 8.28 -5.21
C ARG A 246 1.92 7.91 -4.77
N LEU A 247 1.09 8.89 -4.41
CA LEU A 247 -0.30 8.64 -4.00
C LEU A 247 -1.11 8.01 -5.14
N LEU A 248 -0.97 8.54 -6.36
CA LEU A 248 -1.65 7.99 -7.54
C LEU A 248 -1.13 6.60 -7.92
N SER A 249 0.18 6.36 -7.76
CA SER A 249 0.76 5.05 -8.10
C SER A 249 0.36 3.91 -7.16
N VAL A 250 -0.35 4.19 -6.06
CA VAL A 250 -0.84 3.16 -5.12
C VAL A 250 -1.71 2.11 -5.83
N VAL A 251 -2.50 2.49 -6.84
CA VAL A 251 -3.30 1.52 -7.61
C VAL A 251 -2.44 0.49 -8.36
N ALA A 252 -1.19 0.84 -8.69
CA ALA A 252 -0.25 -0.09 -9.30
C ALA A 252 0.27 -1.15 -8.31
N ASP A 253 0.25 -0.85 -6.99
CA ASP A 253 0.69 -1.80 -5.96
C ASP A 253 -0.22 -3.05 -5.87
N ALA A 254 -1.46 -2.97 -6.36
CA ALA A 254 -2.41 -4.09 -6.43
C ALA A 254 -2.39 -4.84 -7.77
N VAL A 255 -1.69 -4.32 -8.77
CA VAL A 255 -1.53 -4.98 -10.07
C VAL A 255 -0.43 -6.03 -9.94
N PRO A 256 -0.62 -7.26 -10.47
CA PRO A 256 0.40 -8.30 -10.42
C PRO A 256 1.66 -7.90 -11.18
N GLU A 257 2.78 -8.53 -10.85
CA GLU A 257 4.03 -8.36 -11.59
C GLU A 257 3.80 -8.63 -13.09
N HIS A 258 4.34 -7.75 -13.93
CA HIS A 258 4.11 -7.71 -15.37
C HIS A 258 2.66 -7.44 -15.81
N GLY A 259 1.75 -7.14 -14.89
CA GLY A 259 0.43 -6.61 -15.22
C GLY A 259 0.51 -5.21 -15.84
N VAL A 260 -0.63 -4.65 -16.25
CA VAL A 260 -0.66 -3.42 -17.04
C VAL A 260 -1.27 -2.26 -16.24
N VAL A 261 -0.58 -1.13 -16.25
CA VAL A 261 -1.12 0.15 -15.75
C VAL A 261 -1.21 1.14 -16.92
N ILE A 262 -2.38 1.74 -17.07
CA ILE A 262 -2.70 2.71 -18.12
C ILE A 262 -2.52 4.11 -17.55
N VAL A 263 -1.69 4.93 -18.20
CA VAL A 263 -1.34 6.29 -17.75
C VAL A 263 -1.32 7.28 -18.92
N PRO A 264 -1.49 8.59 -18.67
CA PRO A 264 -1.35 9.58 -19.73
C PRO A 264 0.07 9.60 -20.32
N ALA A 265 0.18 9.78 -21.62
CA ALA A 265 1.47 9.80 -22.31
C ALA A 265 2.42 10.88 -21.76
N LYS A 266 1.89 12.04 -21.36
CA LYS A 266 2.66 13.17 -20.82
C LYS A 266 3.11 13.03 -19.36
N GLU A 267 2.60 12.05 -18.63
CA GLU A 267 2.93 11.82 -17.21
C GLU A 267 4.08 10.82 -17.05
N TRP A 268 5.23 11.10 -17.69
CA TRP A 268 6.37 10.19 -17.74
C TRP A 268 6.93 9.78 -16.37
N GLU A 269 6.86 10.66 -15.37
CA GLU A 269 7.35 10.32 -14.02
C GLU A 269 6.43 9.34 -13.29
N ILE A 270 5.12 9.35 -13.57
CA ILE A 270 4.18 8.31 -13.10
C ILE A 270 4.49 7.00 -13.83
N GLN A 271 4.75 7.06 -15.14
CA GLN A 271 5.12 5.87 -15.92
C GLN A 271 6.37 5.19 -15.33
N ASP A 272 7.40 5.97 -14.97
CA ASP A 272 8.62 5.43 -14.35
C ASP A 272 8.33 4.78 -12.99
N MET A 273 7.54 5.43 -12.13
CA MET A 273 7.14 4.85 -10.83
C MET A 273 6.35 3.55 -10.98
N VAL A 274 5.50 3.45 -12.00
CA VAL A 274 4.74 2.23 -12.32
C VAL A 274 5.68 1.11 -12.79
N ARG A 275 6.67 1.43 -13.62
CA ARG A 275 7.70 0.45 -14.05
C ARG A 275 8.56 -0.02 -12.87
N ASP A 276 8.96 0.88 -11.98
CA ASP A 276 9.69 0.55 -10.75
C ASP A 276 8.89 -0.37 -9.82
N ALA A 277 7.55 -0.30 -9.88
CA ALA A 277 6.66 -1.22 -9.19
C ALA A 277 6.56 -2.61 -9.85
N GLY A 278 7.23 -2.83 -10.99
CA GLY A 278 7.24 -4.10 -11.74
C GLY A 278 6.12 -4.23 -12.78
N CYS A 279 5.31 -3.18 -13.00
CA CYS A 279 4.21 -3.20 -13.95
C CYS A 279 4.65 -2.79 -15.37
N ARG A 280 3.91 -3.26 -16.37
CA ARG A 280 4.00 -2.75 -17.75
C ARG A 280 3.12 -1.51 -17.89
N VAL A 281 3.55 -0.59 -18.73
CA VAL A 281 2.83 0.66 -18.98
C VAL A 281 2.16 0.62 -20.35
N SER A 282 0.86 0.90 -20.40
CA SER A 282 0.16 1.35 -21.60
C SER A 282 -0.15 2.83 -21.47
N ILE A 283 -0.08 3.57 -22.55
CA ILE A 283 -0.25 5.03 -22.52
C ILE A 283 -1.46 5.48 -23.35
N PHE A 284 -2.07 6.57 -22.93
CA PHE A 284 -3.12 7.21 -23.71
C PHE A 284 -2.86 8.71 -23.86
N ALA A 285 -3.33 9.26 -24.97
CA ALA A 285 -3.30 10.69 -25.25
C ALA A 285 -4.61 11.14 -25.89
N THR A 286 -5.01 12.37 -25.60
CA THR A 286 -6.20 13.01 -26.16
C THR A 286 -5.90 13.78 -27.47
N ASP A 287 -4.64 13.79 -27.85
CA ASP A 287 -4.09 14.43 -29.06
C ASP A 287 -3.00 13.53 -29.68
N ASP A 288 -2.45 13.95 -30.81
CA ASP A 288 -1.40 13.20 -31.54
C ASP A 288 0.01 13.37 -30.93
N ASN A 289 0.15 14.01 -29.76
CA ASN A 289 1.44 14.37 -29.16
C ASN A 289 2.11 13.20 -28.41
N VAL A 290 2.07 12.00 -28.97
CA VAL A 290 2.81 10.85 -28.45
C VAL A 290 4.09 10.66 -29.25
N THR A 291 5.24 10.74 -28.59
CA THR A 291 6.53 10.58 -29.27
C THR A 291 6.77 9.13 -29.70
N THR A 292 7.59 8.94 -30.75
CA THR A 292 8.02 7.59 -31.17
C THR A 292 8.75 6.85 -30.05
N LYS A 293 9.40 7.56 -29.13
CA LYS A 293 10.07 6.96 -27.98
C LYS A 293 9.04 6.40 -27.00
N ASP A 294 7.98 7.16 -26.69
CA ASP A 294 6.93 6.73 -25.76
C ASP A 294 6.20 5.50 -26.29
N LYS A 295 5.89 5.49 -27.58
CA LYS A 295 5.27 4.34 -28.24
C LYS A 295 6.12 3.07 -28.19
N LYS A 296 7.45 3.18 -28.30
CA LYS A 296 8.37 2.03 -28.25
C LYS A 296 8.50 1.40 -26.87
N VAL A 297 8.30 2.16 -25.79
CA VAL A 297 8.43 1.66 -24.40
C VAL A 297 7.09 1.30 -23.79
N ALA A 298 5.98 1.70 -24.40
CA ALA A 298 4.64 1.33 -23.98
C ALA A 298 4.25 -0.04 -24.52
N ARG A 299 3.43 -0.79 -23.75
CA ARG A 299 2.83 -2.04 -24.22
C ARG A 299 1.81 -1.80 -25.34
N ALA A 300 0.98 -0.78 -25.16
CA ALA A 300 0.02 -0.29 -26.15
C ALA A 300 -0.15 1.21 -25.98
N CYS A 301 -0.57 1.90 -27.04
CA CYS A 301 -0.79 3.33 -27.06
C CYS A 301 -2.19 3.62 -27.65
N ALA A 302 -3.03 4.36 -26.93
CA ALA A 302 -4.28 4.87 -27.49
C ALA A 302 -4.17 6.36 -27.77
N THR A 303 -4.55 6.78 -28.98
CA THR A 303 -4.55 8.17 -29.45
C THR A 303 -5.86 8.52 -30.15
N VAL A 304 -6.07 9.80 -30.42
CA VAL A 304 -7.24 10.31 -31.13
C VAL A 304 -6.85 10.80 -32.53
N ASP A 305 -7.48 10.24 -33.56
CA ASP A 305 -7.40 10.71 -34.96
C ASP A 305 -8.76 11.26 -35.39
N GLY A 306 -8.93 12.58 -35.40
CA GLY A 306 -10.23 13.23 -35.59
C GLY A 306 -11.20 12.87 -34.47
N ARG A 307 -12.21 12.04 -34.77
CA ARG A 307 -13.13 11.49 -33.76
C ARG A 307 -12.94 9.99 -33.51
N ARG A 308 -11.93 9.37 -34.06
CA ARG A 308 -11.64 7.94 -33.88
C ARG A 308 -10.60 7.74 -32.78
N ILE A 309 -10.80 6.75 -31.95
CA ILE A 309 -9.81 6.27 -30.98
C ILE A 309 -9.02 5.16 -31.69
N MET A 310 -7.73 5.37 -31.83
CA MET A 310 -6.81 4.42 -32.45
C MET A 310 -5.94 3.78 -31.38
N ILE A 311 -5.79 2.46 -31.43
CA ILE A 311 -4.91 1.71 -30.52
C ILE A 311 -3.77 1.12 -31.34
N GLU A 312 -2.56 1.50 -31.00
CA GLU A 312 -1.32 0.97 -31.56
C GLU A 312 -0.66 0.02 -30.58
N GLN A 313 -0.42 -1.21 -31.02
CA GLN A 313 0.26 -2.23 -30.22
C GLN A 313 1.24 -2.99 -31.12
N PHE A 314 2.54 -2.94 -30.79
CA PHE A 314 3.63 -3.44 -31.65
C PHE A 314 3.53 -2.84 -33.05
N ASP A 315 3.39 -3.67 -34.09
CA ASP A 315 3.27 -3.25 -35.48
C ASP A 315 1.82 -3.19 -35.98
N SER A 316 0.85 -3.35 -35.11
CA SER A 316 -0.58 -3.33 -35.46
C SER A 316 -1.27 -2.07 -34.95
N VAL A 317 -2.18 -1.54 -35.76
CA VAL A 317 -3.04 -0.42 -35.41
C VAL A 317 -4.50 -0.86 -35.60
N VAL A 318 -5.30 -0.71 -34.57
CA VAL A 318 -6.72 -1.05 -34.61
C VAL A 318 -7.59 0.16 -34.24
N GLU A 319 -8.77 0.24 -34.81
CA GLU A 319 -9.76 1.24 -34.41
C GLU A 319 -10.46 0.75 -33.13
N GLY A 320 -10.31 1.52 -32.04
CA GLY A 320 -10.93 1.22 -30.73
C GLY A 320 -12.35 1.76 -30.58
N GLY A 321 -12.78 2.63 -31.50
CA GLY A 321 -14.12 3.22 -31.49
C GLY A 321 -14.16 4.72 -31.81
N TRP A 322 -15.31 5.33 -31.59
CA TRP A 322 -15.56 6.74 -31.88
C TRP A 322 -15.84 7.55 -30.64
N LEU A 323 -15.29 8.77 -30.61
CA LEU A 323 -15.60 9.75 -29.58
C LEU A 323 -17.06 10.22 -29.70
N HIS A 324 -17.70 10.38 -28.55
CA HIS A 324 -19.03 10.99 -28.42
C HIS A 324 -19.00 12.14 -27.41
N ASP A 325 -20.06 12.96 -27.42
CA ASP A 325 -20.09 14.19 -26.62
C ASP A 325 -20.62 13.98 -25.19
N LYS A 326 -20.82 12.72 -24.74
CA LYS A 326 -21.43 12.37 -23.44
C LYS A 326 -20.42 12.23 -22.30
N ALA A 327 -19.15 12.10 -22.62
CA ALA A 327 -18.08 11.94 -21.63
C ALA A 327 -16.80 12.67 -22.08
N PRO A 328 -15.91 13.03 -21.13
CA PRO A 328 -14.60 13.61 -21.45
C PRO A 328 -13.75 12.72 -22.34
N ILE A 329 -12.93 13.32 -23.19
CA ILE A 329 -12.11 12.60 -24.18
C ILE A 329 -11.13 11.65 -23.49
N ASP A 330 -10.44 12.11 -22.46
CA ASP A 330 -9.49 11.32 -21.67
C ASP A 330 -10.14 10.08 -21.05
N ALA A 331 -11.35 10.24 -20.51
CA ALA A 331 -12.14 9.13 -19.97
C ALA A 331 -12.45 8.07 -21.04
N GLN A 332 -12.89 8.51 -22.23
CA GLN A 332 -13.22 7.63 -23.34
C GLN A 332 -12.01 6.88 -23.85
N VAL A 333 -10.87 7.58 -24.05
CA VAL A 333 -9.63 6.98 -24.59
C VAL A 333 -9.03 6.00 -23.59
N ALA A 334 -8.95 6.39 -22.30
CA ALA A 334 -8.44 5.51 -21.25
C ALA A 334 -9.31 4.24 -21.06
N ALA A 335 -10.63 4.39 -21.05
CA ALA A 335 -11.56 3.28 -20.95
C ALA A 335 -11.50 2.34 -22.16
N THR A 336 -11.33 2.89 -23.38
CA THR A 336 -11.18 2.09 -24.60
C THR A 336 -9.89 1.25 -24.56
N LEU A 337 -8.77 1.85 -24.15
CA LEU A 337 -7.51 1.13 -23.99
C LEU A 337 -7.60 0.05 -22.89
N ALA A 338 -8.34 0.34 -21.81
CA ALA A 338 -8.57 -0.62 -20.73
C ALA A 338 -9.41 -1.81 -21.20
N ALA A 339 -10.51 -1.57 -21.91
CA ALA A 339 -11.35 -2.64 -22.50
C ALA A 339 -10.55 -3.52 -23.46
N PHE A 340 -9.75 -2.91 -24.33
CA PHE A 340 -8.82 -3.62 -25.22
C PHE A 340 -7.83 -4.50 -24.44
N THR A 341 -7.20 -3.95 -23.41
CA THR A 341 -6.21 -4.66 -22.58
C THR A 341 -6.84 -5.83 -21.81
N LEU A 342 -8.04 -5.63 -21.24
CA LEU A 342 -8.78 -6.72 -20.58
C LEU A 342 -9.16 -7.82 -21.57
N ALA A 343 -9.66 -7.46 -22.77
CA ALA A 343 -9.98 -8.44 -23.80
C ALA A 343 -8.74 -9.28 -24.19
N GLU A 344 -7.55 -8.68 -24.27
CA GLU A 344 -6.31 -9.41 -24.52
C GLU A 344 -5.93 -10.38 -23.39
N ILE A 345 -6.11 -9.97 -22.13
CA ILE A 345 -5.81 -10.80 -20.96
C ILE A 345 -6.71 -12.04 -20.96
N TYR A 346 -7.99 -11.86 -21.22
CA TYR A 346 -8.99 -12.94 -21.16
C TYR A 346 -9.16 -13.74 -22.46
N SER A 347 -8.61 -13.27 -23.60
CA SER A 347 -8.64 -14.01 -24.87
C SER A 347 -7.52 -15.07 -24.96
N LYS A 348 -6.48 -14.96 -24.15
CA LYS A 348 -5.39 -15.95 -24.13
C LYS A 348 -5.80 -17.11 -23.25
N PRO A 349 -5.81 -18.38 -23.75
CA PRO A 349 -6.00 -19.53 -22.88
C PRO A 349 -4.92 -19.52 -21.79
N ASP A 350 -5.32 -19.83 -20.54
CA ASP A 350 -4.37 -19.93 -19.43
C ASP A 350 -3.30 -20.96 -19.82
N PRO A 351 -1.99 -20.63 -19.74
CA PRO A 351 -0.92 -21.59 -20.04
C PRO A 351 -1.01 -22.87 -19.20
N LYS A 352 -1.73 -22.85 -18.06
CA LYS A 352 -2.00 -24.05 -17.25
C LYS A 352 -3.07 -24.98 -17.85
N ASP A 353 -3.98 -24.47 -18.66
CA ASP A 353 -4.99 -25.31 -19.33
C ASP A 353 -4.38 -26.12 -20.50
N SER A 354 -3.27 -25.66 -21.08
CA SER A 354 -2.56 -26.39 -22.13
C SER A 354 -1.70 -27.57 -21.62
N GLU A 355 -1.39 -27.64 -20.32
CA GLU A 355 -0.65 -28.75 -19.71
C GLU A 355 -1.58 -29.89 -19.23
N LEU A 356 -2.88 -29.64 -19.05
CA LEU A 356 -3.85 -30.65 -18.60
C LEU A 356 -4.35 -31.57 -19.71
N ASP A 357 -4.29 -31.16 -20.97
CA ASP A 357 -4.67 -32.01 -22.12
C ASP A 357 -3.60 -33.05 -22.53
N GLY A 358 -2.42 -33.02 -21.90
CA GLY A 358 -1.28 -33.91 -22.17
C GLY A 358 -1.12 -35.12 -21.21
N VAL A 359 -1.88 -35.17 -20.12
CA VAL A 359 -1.76 -36.27 -19.17
C VAL A 359 -2.79 -37.34 -19.49
N ALA A 360 -2.39 -38.28 -20.36
CA ALA A 360 -3.10 -39.57 -20.53
C ALA A 360 -3.16 -40.28 -19.18
N VAL A 361 -4.37 -40.45 -18.67
CA VAL A 361 -4.65 -41.26 -17.46
C VAL A 361 -4.28 -42.70 -17.73
N SER A 362 -3.07 -43.10 -17.35
CA SER A 362 -2.72 -44.53 -17.23
C SER A 362 -3.35 -45.06 -15.96
N SER A 363 -4.39 -45.87 -16.12
CA SER A 363 -5.06 -46.61 -15.04
C SER A 363 -4.06 -47.53 -14.32
N PRO A 364 -3.96 -47.49 -13.00
CA PRO A 364 -3.17 -48.50 -12.27
C PRO A 364 -3.91 -49.83 -12.28
N GLY A 365 -3.28 -50.86 -12.85
CA GLY A 365 -3.74 -52.24 -12.76
C GLY A 365 -3.74 -52.75 -11.31
N PRO A 366 -4.55 -53.80 -11.01
CA PRO A 366 -4.74 -54.27 -9.64
C PRO A 366 -3.48 -54.95 -9.09
N GLN A 367 -2.91 -54.39 -8.02
CA GLN A 367 -1.87 -55.06 -7.23
C GLN A 367 -2.50 -56.20 -6.40
N ARG A 368 -2.02 -57.41 -6.65
CA ARG A 368 -2.33 -58.59 -5.86
C ARG A 368 -1.77 -58.51 -4.45
N ALA A 369 -2.61 -58.85 -3.49
CA ALA A 369 -2.22 -59.10 -2.12
C ALA A 369 -1.24 -60.30 -2.05
N GLY A 370 -0.07 -60.07 -1.46
CA GLY A 370 0.87 -61.12 -1.04
C GLY A 370 0.84 -61.22 0.49
N VAL A 371 0.42 -62.40 0.95
CA VAL A 371 0.48 -62.88 2.33
C VAL A 371 1.87 -63.53 2.50
N ALA A 372 2.46 -63.35 3.66
CA ALA A 372 3.39 -64.21 4.38
C ALA A 372 4.40 -63.37 5.20
N ASP A 373 4.77 -63.71 6.26
CA ASP A 373 4.92 -64.50 7.47
C ASP A 373 5.50 -63.59 8.58
#